data_b56e6962a9bc35dcc9857511bd54d835
#
_entry.id   b56e6962a9bc35dcc9857511bd54d835
#
_cell.length_a   1.000
_cell.length_b   1.000
_cell.length_c   1.000
_cell.angle_alpha   90.00
_cell.angle_beta   90.00
_cell.angle_gamma   90.00
#
_symmetry.space_group_name_H-M   'P 1'
#
loop_
_entity.id
_entity.type
_entity.pdbx_description
1 polymer ?
#
loop_
_entity_poly.entity_id
_entity_poly.type
_entity_poly.pdbx_seq_one_letter_code
_entity_poly.pdbx_strand_id
1 'polypeptide(L)'
;AYAGGAILASAADYRLMRSDRGRFCFPEVNIQIPFTPVSSDIARLLPNQQALKNMMLTGVAYTGQECAALQIVDGIYPSEQLQAEALSLSQLLAAKDRVTYCKIRNLMRPEITDHLNKLTQ
;
A
#
# COMPACT_ATOMS: atom_id res chain seq x y z
N ALA A 1 6.35 4.59 6.81
CA ALA A 1 5.63 3.39 7.25
C ALA A 1 6.57 2.20 7.27
N TYR A 2 6.55 1.44 8.35
CA TYR A 2 7.41 0.28 8.56
C TYR A 2 6.56 -0.92 9.01
N ALA A 3 6.97 -2.13 8.63
CA ALA A 3 6.38 -3.40 9.08
C ALA A 3 4.84 -3.41 8.94
N GLY A 4 4.11 -3.61 10.03
CA GLY A 4 2.64 -3.62 10.03
C GLY A 4 2.02 -2.35 9.47
N GLY A 5 2.64 -1.19 9.72
CA GLY A 5 2.21 0.08 9.11
C GLY A 5 2.34 0.09 7.60
N ALA A 6 3.42 -0.48 7.07
CA ALA A 6 3.63 -0.61 5.63
C ALA A 6 2.64 -1.61 5.01
N ILE A 7 2.33 -2.70 5.70
CA ILE A 7 1.32 -3.67 5.27
C ILE A 7 -0.06 -3.00 5.23
N LEU A 8 -0.41 -2.26 6.28
CA LEU A 8 -1.68 -1.52 6.32
C LEU A 8 -1.78 -0.50 5.17
N ALA A 9 -0.71 0.25 4.91
CA ALA A 9 -0.66 1.19 3.79
C ALA A 9 -0.83 0.49 2.44
N SER A 10 -0.26 -0.71 2.30
CA SER A 10 -0.38 -1.51 1.06
C SER A 10 -1.82 -1.95 0.79
N ALA A 11 -2.66 -2.07 1.80
CA ALA A 11 -4.06 -2.43 1.65
C ALA A 11 -4.92 -1.31 1.08
N ALA A 12 -4.47 -0.06 1.14
CA ALA A 12 -5.20 1.08 0.61
C ALA A 12 -5.22 1.08 -0.92
N ASP A 13 -6.27 1.63 -1.51
CA ASP A 13 -6.36 1.74 -2.96
C ASP A 13 -5.35 2.75 -3.52
N TYR A 14 -5.09 3.82 -2.78
CA TYR A 14 -4.11 4.85 -3.12
C TYR A 14 -3.25 5.19 -1.92
N ARG A 15 -2.01 5.58 -2.16
CA ARG A 15 -1.03 5.95 -1.14
C ARG A 15 -0.38 7.26 -1.49
N LEU A 16 -0.37 8.18 -0.54
CA LEU A 16 0.34 9.45 -0.66
C LEU A 16 1.37 9.54 0.47
N MET A 17 2.47 10.19 0.22
CA MET A 17 3.59 10.25 1.16
C MET A 17 4.21 11.65 1.18
N ARG A 18 4.84 11.99 2.30
CA ARG A 18 5.63 13.22 2.41
C ARG A 18 6.83 13.15 1.49
N SER A 19 7.14 14.29 0.86
CA SER A 19 8.30 14.41 -0.04
C SER A 19 9.60 14.71 0.71
N ASP A 20 9.53 15.21 1.96
CA ASP A 20 10.66 15.78 2.67
C ASP A 20 11.35 14.79 3.63
N ARG A 21 10.63 13.83 4.17
CA ARG A 21 11.19 12.82 5.08
C ARG A 21 10.29 11.59 5.19
N GLY A 22 10.84 10.57 5.86
CA GLY A 22 10.14 9.31 6.05
C GLY A 22 10.50 8.29 4.98
N ARG A 23 10.24 7.04 5.28
CA ARG A 23 10.56 5.90 4.41
C ARG A 23 9.43 4.89 4.43
N PHE A 24 9.40 4.05 3.40
CA PHE A 24 8.48 2.91 3.29
C PHE A 24 9.33 1.63 3.30
N CYS A 25 9.03 0.70 4.20
CA CYS A 25 9.91 -0.44 4.44
C CYS A 25 9.15 -1.66 4.97
N PHE A 26 9.53 -2.83 4.48
CA PHE A 26 9.19 -4.13 5.08
C PHE A 26 10.45 -4.71 5.72
N PRO A 27 10.75 -4.41 7.00
CA PRO A 27 12.01 -4.82 7.63
C PRO A 27 12.04 -6.27 8.13
N GLU A 28 11.00 -7.05 7.89
CA GLU A 28 10.75 -8.36 8.51
C GLU A 28 11.92 -9.31 8.35
N VAL A 29 12.57 -9.35 7.18
CA VAL A 29 13.73 -10.22 6.95
C VAL A 29 14.92 -9.87 7.86
N ASN A 30 15.06 -8.60 8.21
CA ASN A 30 16.16 -8.12 9.06
C ASN A 30 15.86 -8.28 10.56
N ILE A 31 14.60 -8.40 10.94
CA ILE A 31 14.18 -8.58 12.32
C ILE A 31 13.66 -10.01 12.58
N GLN A 32 13.82 -10.89 11.61
CA GLN A 32 13.50 -12.33 11.71
C GLN A 32 12.02 -12.60 12.01
N ILE A 33 11.14 -11.79 11.46
CA ILE A 33 9.69 -11.96 11.54
C ILE A 33 9.17 -12.31 10.15
N PRO A 34 8.64 -13.53 9.92
CA PRO A 34 8.12 -13.90 8.61
C PRO A 34 6.78 -13.20 8.33
N PHE A 35 6.46 -13.06 7.05
CA PHE A 35 5.12 -12.68 6.63
C PHE A 35 4.15 -13.85 6.85
N THR A 36 2.90 -13.52 7.19
CA THR A 36 1.81 -14.49 7.11
C THR A 36 1.32 -14.57 5.65
N PRO A 37 0.59 -15.64 5.26
CA PRO A 37 0.00 -15.69 3.92
C PRO A 37 -0.86 -14.45 3.61
N VAL A 38 -1.67 -13.99 4.56
CA VAL A 38 -2.54 -12.82 4.36
C VAL A 38 -1.72 -11.55 4.21
N SER A 39 -0.74 -11.31 5.07
CA SER A 39 0.09 -10.09 4.98
C SER A 39 0.93 -10.08 3.69
N SER A 40 1.37 -11.23 3.23
CA SER A 40 2.06 -11.36 1.94
C SER A 40 1.12 -11.01 0.78
N ASP A 41 -0.11 -11.49 0.79
CA ASP A 41 -1.10 -11.16 -0.24
C ASP A 41 -1.41 -9.66 -0.27
N ILE A 42 -1.51 -9.03 0.90
CA ILE A 42 -1.71 -7.59 1.00
C ILE A 42 -0.51 -6.82 0.45
N ALA A 43 0.71 -7.20 0.81
CA ALA A 43 1.93 -6.55 0.30
C ALA A 43 2.01 -6.67 -1.23
N ARG A 44 1.57 -7.78 -1.81
CA ARG A 44 1.56 -7.97 -3.26
C ARG A 44 0.55 -7.11 -4.02
N LEU A 45 -0.28 -6.34 -3.33
CA LEU A 45 -1.12 -5.32 -3.97
C LEU A 45 -0.31 -4.13 -4.50
N LEU A 46 0.93 -3.95 -4.04
CA LEU A 46 1.82 -2.93 -4.57
C LEU A 46 2.09 -3.22 -6.06
N PRO A 47 1.99 -2.22 -6.94
CA PRO A 47 1.97 -2.48 -8.39
C PRO A 47 3.32 -2.91 -8.96
N ASN A 48 4.43 -2.48 -8.38
CA ASN A 48 5.77 -2.82 -8.87
C ASN A 48 6.29 -4.05 -8.13
N GLN A 49 6.13 -5.22 -8.74
CA GLN A 49 6.53 -6.49 -8.12
C GLN A 49 8.05 -6.63 -7.98
N GLN A 50 8.84 -6.00 -8.85
CA GLN A 50 10.30 -5.99 -8.74
C GLN A 50 10.74 -5.21 -7.52
N ALA A 51 10.18 -4.03 -7.30
CA ALA A 51 10.44 -3.23 -6.10
C ALA A 51 9.99 -3.97 -4.83
N LEU A 52 8.82 -4.60 -4.87
CA LEU A 52 8.30 -5.39 -3.76
C LEU A 52 9.25 -6.53 -3.38
N LYS A 53 9.75 -7.27 -4.39
CA LYS A 53 10.72 -8.35 -4.16
C LYS A 53 11.95 -7.83 -3.40
N ASN A 54 12.52 -6.72 -3.85
CA ASN A 54 13.67 -6.12 -3.19
C ASN A 54 13.35 -5.69 -1.76
N MET A 55 12.18 -5.11 -1.53
CA MET A 55 11.75 -4.70 -0.20
C MET A 55 11.59 -5.87 0.75
N MET A 56 10.89 -6.91 0.32
CA MET A 56 10.61 -8.08 1.18
C MET A 56 11.85 -8.93 1.46
N LEU A 57 12.71 -9.11 0.46
CA LEU A 57 13.87 -10.00 0.59
C LEU A 57 15.11 -9.30 1.17
N THR A 58 15.20 -7.99 1.11
CA THR A 58 16.34 -7.24 1.63
C THR A 58 16.01 -6.33 2.81
N GLY A 59 14.73 -5.98 2.99
CA GLY A 59 14.33 -5.01 4.01
C GLY A 59 14.72 -3.57 3.69
N VAL A 60 15.00 -3.26 2.42
CA VAL A 60 15.39 -1.90 2.01
C VAL A 60 14.28 -0.90 2.33
N ALA A 61 14.68 0.27 2.85
CA ALA A 61 13.77 1.37 3.15
C ALA A 61 13.90 2.45 2.08
N TYR A 62 12.82 2.68 1.33
CA TYR A 62 12.79 3.68 0.26
C TYR A 62 12.27 5.02 0.76
N THR A 63 12.90 6.10 0.30
CA THR A 63 12.45 7.49 0.55
C THR A 63 11.17 7.79 -0.23
N GLY A 64 10.54 8.94 0.05
CA GLY A 64 9.36 9.39 -0.70
C GLY A 64 9.63 9.49 -2.19
N GLN A 65 10.77 10.08 -2.60
CA GLN A 65 11.16 10.21 -4.00
C GLN A 65 11.35 8.85 -4.66
N GLU A 66 12.02 7.92 -3.98
CA GLU A 66 12.21 6.56 -4.47
C GLU A 66 10.88 5.82 -4.58
N CYS A 67 10.00 5.98 -3.59
CA CYS A 67 8.65 5.38 -3.62
C CYS A 67 7.82 5.89 -4.80
N ALA A 68 7.91 7.17 -5.12
CA ALA A 68 7.22 7.73 -6.27
C ALA A 68 7.78 7.18 -7.59
N ALA A 69 9.10 7.13 -7.72
CA ALA A 69 9.77 6.62 -8.91
C ALA A 69 9.49 5.12 -9.13
N LEU A 70 9.36 4.35 -8.05
CA LEU A 70 9.09 2.90 -8.08
C LEU A 70 7.59 2.57 -8.04
N GLN A 71 6.73 3.57 -8.08
CA GLN A 71 5.27 3.39 -8.06
C GLN A 71 4.74 2.70 -6.78
N ILE A 72 5.48 2.80 -5.69
CA ILE A 72 5.04 2.30 -4.37
C ILE A 72 3.94 3.21 -3.83
N VAL A 73 4.06 4.51 -4.08
CA VAL A 73 3.03 5.50 -3.76
C VAL A 73 2.54 6.20 -5.02
N ASP A 74 1.33 6.72 -4.96
CA ASP A 74 0.66 7.39 -6.09
C ASP A 74 1.06 8.87 -6.20
N GLY A 75 1.60 9.44 -5.14
CA GLY A 75 2.08 10.81 -5.14
C GLY A 75 2.85 11.15 -3.88
N ILE A 76 3.71 12.17 -3.99
CA ILE A 76 4.44 12.74 -2.86
C ILE A 76 4.20 14.24 -2.81
N TYR A 77 4.09 14.78 -1.60
CA TYR A 77 3.74 16.18 -1.37
C TYR A 77 4.47 16.72 -0.15
N PRO A 78 4.76 18.03 -0.10
CA PRO A 78 5.21 18.64 1.14
C PRO A 78 4.21 18.40 2.28
N SER A 79 4.70 18.34 3.50
CA SER A 79 3.90 18.03 4.69
C SER A 79 2.64 18.89 4.81
N GLU A 80 2.75 20.18 4.52
CA GLU A 80 1.64 21.14 4.61
C GLU A 80 0.55 20.95 3.53
N GLN A 81 0.85 20.20 2.47
CA GLN A 81 -0.10 19.94 1.37
C GLN A 81 -0.67 18.51 1.41
N LEU A 82 -0.02 17.59 2.12
CA LEU A 82 -0.32 16.16 2.05
C LEU A 82 -1.78 15.86 2.41
N GLN A 83 -2.28 16.43 3.48
CA GLN A 83 -3.65 16.18 3.93
C GLN A 83 -4.69 16.73 2.94
N ALA A 84 -4.46 17.91 2.39
CA ALA A 84 -5.36 18.51 1.41
C ALA A 84 -5.40 17.68 0.12
N GLU A 85 -4.26 17.19 -0.34
CA GLU A 85 -4.19 16.34 -1.53
C GLU A 85 -4.88 14.99 -1.30
N ALA A 86 -4.70 14.40 -0.12
CA ALA A 86 -5.38 13.15 0.24
C ALA A 86 -6.90 13.36 0.29
N LEU A 87 -7.35 14.46 0.86
CA LEU A 87 -8.78 14.81 0.92
C LEU A 87 -9.37 15.00 -0.48
N SER A 88 -8.66 15.72 -1.35
CA SER A 88 -9.08 15.94 -2.74
C SER A 88 -9.25 14.60 -3.48
N LEU A 89 -8.29 13.70 -3.36
CA LEU A 89 -8.35 12.38 -3.99
C LEU A 89 -9.51 11.55 -3.42
N SER A 90 -9.70 11.57 -2.10
CA SER A 90 -10.79 10.82 -1.47
C SER A 90 -12.17 11.35 -1.89
N GLN A 91 -12.32 12.65 -2.09
CA GLN A 91 -13.57 13.25 -2.59
C GLN A 91 -13.85 12.81 -4.04
N LEU A 92 -12.82 12.75 -4.88
CA LEU A 92 -12.92 12.25 -6.25
C LEU A 92 -13.43 10.80 -6.27
N LEU A 93 -12.85 9.95 -5.44
CA LEU A 93 -13.22 8.53 -5.37
C LEU A 93 -14.60 8.34 -4.74
N ALA A 94 -14.94 9.12 -3.72
CA ALA A 94 -16.23 9.06 -3.05
C ALA A 94 -17.40 9.44 -3.98
N ALA A 95 -17.13 10.21 -5.03
CA ALA A 95 -18.13 10.58 -6.02
C ALA A 95 -18.48 9.45 -6.99
N LYS A 96 -17.70 8.37 -7.02
CA LYS A 96 -17.98 7.20 -7.85
C LYS A 96 -19.11 6.36 -7.25
N ASP A 97 -19.82 5.61 -8.08
CA ASP A 97 -20.86 4.69 -7.60
C ASP A 97 -20.22 3.65 -6.66
N ARG A 98 -20.70 3.62 -5.42
CA ARG A 98 -20.10 2.80 -4.37
C ARG A 98 -20.11 1.32 -4.69
N VAL A 99 -21.24 0.82 -5.16
CA VAL A 99 -21.41 -0.61 -5.46
C VAL A 99 -20.48 -1.02 -6.59
N THR A 100 -20.43 -0.25 -7.66
CA THR A 100 -19.59 -0.51 -8.83
C THR A 100 -18.10 -0.43 -8.46
N TYR A 101 -17.71 0.61 -7.72
CA TYR A 101 -16.33 0.77 -7.25
C TYR A 101 -15.87 -0.46 -6.46
N CYS A 102 -16.67 -0.89 -5.49
CA CYS A 102 -16.32 -2.04 -4.65
C CYS A 102 -16.24 -3.35 -5.45
N LYS A 103 -17.14 -3.56 -6.41
CA LYS A 103 -17.11 -4.74 -7.27
C LYS A 103 -15.82 -4.79 -8.11
N ILE A 104 -15.47 -3.68 -8.74
CA ILE A 104 -14.25 -3.59 -9.54
C ILE A 104 -13.02 -3.83 -8.66
N ARG A 105 -12.95 -3.16 -7.53
CA ARG A 105 -11.84 -3.29 -6.58
C ARG A 105 -11.67 -4.73 -6.10
N ASN A 106 -12.74 -5.42 -5.77
CA ASN A 106 -12.70 -6.81 -5.30
C ASN A 106 -12.20 -7.76 -6.40
N LEU A 107 -12.52 -7.49 -7.65
CA LEU A 107 -12.00 -8.26 -8.78
C LEU A 107 -10.49 -8.07 -8.99
N MET A 108 -9.95 -6.93 -8.57
CA MET A 108 -8.51 -6.63 -8.64
C MET A 108 -7.70 -7.35 -7.55
N ARG A 109 -8.35 -7.88 -6.51
CA ARG A 109 -7.68 -8.49 -5.36
C ARG A 109 -8.40 -9.77 -4.90
N PRO A 110 -8.49 -10.79 -5.77
CA PRO A 110 -9.29 -11.99 -5.49
C PRO A 110 -8.79 -12.79 -4.29
N GLU A 111 -7.47 -12.87 -4.07
CA GLU A 111 -6.89 -13.63 -2.95
C GLU A 111 -7.35 -13.07 -1.60
N ILE A 112 -7.39 -11.75 -1.48
CA ILE A 112 -7.80 -11.08 -0.24
C ILE A 112 -9.30 -11.25 -0.02
N THR A 113 -10.08 -11.13 -1.08
CA THR A 113 -11.53 -11.38 -1.03
C THR A 113 -11.82 -12.81 -0.57
N ASP A 114 -11.07 -13.79 -1.09
CA ASP A 114 -11.20 -15.19 -0.68
C ASP A 114 -10.84 -15.40 0.78
N HIS A 115 -9.77 -14.77 1.27
CA HIS A 115 -9.41 -14.83 2.69
C HIS A 115 -10.52 -14.26 3.59
N LEU A 116 -11.06 -13.11 3.22
CA LEU A 116 -12.15 -12.49 3.98
C LEU A 116 -13.40 -13.37 3.99
N ASN A 117 -13.75 -13.96 2.86
CA ASN A 117 -14.91 -14.86 2.77
C ASN A 117 -14.74 -16.09 3.67
N LYS A 118 -13.54 -16.64 3.76
CA LYS A 118 -13.24 -17.77 4.66
C LYS A 118 -13.38 -17.40 6.14
N LEU A 119 -13.02 -16.16 6.50
CA LEU A 119 -13.14 -15.68 7.87
C LEU A 119 -14.59 -15.46 8.31
N THR A 120 -15.50 -15.22 7.37
CA THR A 120 -16.90 -14.92 7.64
C THR A 120 -17.84 -16.13 7.53
N GLN A 121 -17.29 -17.30 7.21
CA GLN A 121 -18.05 -18.57 7.15
C GLN A 121 -18.15 -19.28 8.48
#